data_22227fbc8849db4dc667d9df8a2d05b0
#
_entry.id   22227fbc8849db4dc667d9df8a2d05b0
#
_cell.length_a   1.000
_cell.length_b   1.000
_cell.length_c   1.000
_cell.angle_alpha   90.00
_cell.angle_beta   90.00
_cell.angle_gamma   90.00
#
_symmetry.space_group_name_H-M   'P 1'
#
loop_
_entity.id
_entity.type
_entity.pdbx_description
1 polymer ?
#
loop_
_entity_poly.entity_id
_entity_poly.type
_entity_poly.pdbx_seq_one_letter_code
_entity_poly.pdbx_strand_id
1 'polypeptide(L)'
;IMDIVITYVDGNDPVWKKDYEKYTNVPVMQKRFRDWGTLKYLLRGIEKRMPFIRNVYLVVSHPSQVPSWADREYLKIVLHKDIIPEEFLPTFNCNPIEMNLHRIPGLDEEYLYFNDDMFPVGDCSPTDFFRDGKAVIGYYRHLFASNMYKKICRNSDRLAREALGLKPSVFFTRPQHICSPMLKSVCDEVYEKVNAQIREASA
;
A
#
# COMPACT_ATOMS: atom_id res chain seq x y z
N ILE A 1 7.67 12.40 -14.16
CA ILE A 1 7.77 12.72 -12.72
C ILE A 1 6.71 11.88 -12.05
N MET A 2 7.08 11.13 -11.02
CA MET A 2 6.14 10.32 -10.26
C MET A 2 6.47 10.37 -8.77
N ASP A 3 5.52 9.99 -7.95
CA ASP A 3 5.66 9.97 -6.49
C ASP A 3 5.83 8.53 -5.97
N ILE A 4 6.33 8.38 -4.77
CA ILE A 4 6.34 7.13 -4.02
C ILE A 4 5.48 7.29 -2.77
N VAL A 5 4.72 6.24 -2.46
CA VAL A 5 3.97 6.09 -1.21
C VAL A 5 4.47 4.84 -0.49
N ILE A 6 4.89 5.00 0.76
CA ILE A 6 5.37 3.91 1.62
C ILE A 6 4.43 3.82 2.82
N THR A 7 3.86 2.65 3.07
CA THR A 7 3.16 2.38 4.34
C THR A 7 4.14 1.81 5.35
N TYR A 8 4.08 2.31 6.59
CA TYR A 8 5.02 1.91 7.62
C TYR A 8 4.35 1.77 8.99
N VAL A 9 4.80 0.78 9.75
CA VAL A 9 4.43 0.55 11.13
C VAL A 9 5.61 0.06 11.96
N ASP A 10 5.86 0.72 13.10
CA ASP A 10 6.71 0.18 14.16
C ASP A 10 5.83 -0.37 15.28
N GLY A 11 5.72 -1.68 15.36
CA GLY A 11 4.98 -2.36 16.41
C GLY A 11 5.60 -2.24 17.81
N ASN A 12 6.77 -1.59 17.96
CA ASN A 12 7.39 -1.30 19.26
C ASN A 12 6.99 0.08 19.80
N ASP A 13 6.39 0.94 18.97
CA ASP A 13 5.92 2.26 19.41
C ASP A 13 4.89 2.13 20.53
N PRO A 14 5.13 2.77 21.71
CA PRO A 14 4.21 2.69 22.85
C PRO A 14 2.81 3.25 22.57
N VAL A 15 2.70 4.29 21.73
CA VAL A 15 1.42 4.89 21.35
C VAL A 15 0.62 3.90 20.52
N TRP A 16 1.25 3.31 19.51
CA TRP A 16 0.62 2.31 18.67
C TRP A 16 0.19 1.06 19.47
N LYS A 17 1.04 0.56 20.37
CA LYS A 17 0.71 -0.59 21.24
C LYS A 17 -0.51 -0.33 22.10
N LYS A 18 -0.58 0.85 22.73
CA LYS A 18 -1.71 1.24 23.55
C LYS A 18 -3.02 1.27 22.76
N ASP A 19 -2.98 1.81 21.55
CA ASP A 19 -4.15 1.82 20.67
C ASP A 19 -4.51 0.40 20.21
N TYR A 20 -3.53 -0.40 19.83
CA TYR A 20 -3.76 -1.79 19.44
C TYR A 20 -4.46 -2.58 20.57
N GLU A 21 -3.95 -2.51 21.80
CA GLU A 21 -4.53 -3.18 22.97
C GLU A 21 -5.93 -2.67 23.32
N LYS A 22 -6.18 -1.38 23.12
CA LYS A 22 -7.48 -0.77 23.39
C LYS A 22 -8.57 -1.20 22.41
N TYR A 23 -8.23 -1.34 21.12
CA TYR A 23 -9.20 -1.55 20.05
C TYR A 23 -9.23 -2.99 19.52
N THR A 24 -8.29 -3.83 19.93
CA THR A 24 -8.26 -5.23 19.53
C THR A 24 -8.22 -6.14 20.76
N ASN A 25 -8.88 -7.31 20.64
CA ASN A 25 -8.82 -8.37 21.66
C ASN A 25 -7.77 -9.44 21.30
N VAL A 26 -6.91 -9.14 20.34
CA VAL A 26 -5.91 -10.09 19.82
C VAL A 26 -4.53 -9.65 20.30
N PRO A 27 -3.72 -10.53 20.86
CA PRO A 27 -2.34 -10.20 21.22
C PRO A 27 -1.54 -9.69 20.02
N VAL A 28 -0.65 -8.71 20.25
CA VAL A 28 0.22 -8.18 19.20
C VAL A 28 1.04 -9.32 18.59
N MET A 29 0.83 -9.56 17.29
CA MET A 29 1.62 -10.54 16.56
C MET A 29 3.00 -9.94 16.22
N GLN A 30 4.00 -10.20 17.05
CA GLN A 30 5.36 -9.69 16.88
C GLN A 30 5.92 -9.88 15.46
N LYS A 31 5.64 -11.04 14.84
CA LYS A 31 6.09 -11.33 13.47
C LYS A 31 5.51 -10.40 12.41
N ARG A 32 4.31 -9.85 12.65
CA ARG A 32 3.59 -9.01 11.69
C ARG A 32 3.98 -7.54 11.78
N PHE A 33 4.26 -7.06 12.99
CA PHE A 33 4.45 -5.63 13.27
C PHE A 33 5.89 -5.30 13.72
N ARG A 34 6.81 -6.24 13.55
CA ARG A 34 8.21 -6.04 13.91
C ARG A 34 8.90 -5.11 12.93
N ASP A 35 9.42 -4.01 13.43
CA ASP A 35 10.35 -3.20 12.65
C ASP A 35 11.75 -3.85 12.64
N TRP A 36 12.26 -4.11 11.45
CA TRP A 36 13.61 -4.62 11.20
C TRP A 36 14.62 -3.52 10.92
N GLY A 37 14.21 -2.24 11.01
CA GLY A 37 15.01 -1.09 10.65
C GLY A 37 15.32 -1.01 9.15
N THR A 38 14.47 -1.59 8.33
CA THR A 38 14.67 -1.72 6.88
C THR A 38 14.32 -0.46 6.11
N LEU A 39 13.43 0.38 6.63
CA LEU A 39 12.96 1.60 5.97
C LEU A 39 14.10 2.51 5.50
N LYS A 40 15.17 2.68 6.30
CA LYS A 40 16.32 3.50 5.91
C LYS A 40 17.05 2.97 4.66
N TYR A 41 17.05 1.67 4.44
CA TYR A 41 17.68 1.05 3.26
C TYR A 41 16.79 1.19 2.04
N LEU A 42 15.47 1.11 2.22
CA LEU A 42 14.51 1.42 1.16
C LEU A 42 14.69 2.87 0.69
N LEU A 43 14.71 3.85 1.60
CA LEU A 43 14.88 5.26 1.26
C LEU A 43 16.19 5.54 0.54
N ARG A 44 17.31 4.95 0.99
CA ARG A 44 18.60 5.04 0.30
C ARG A 44 18.58 4.39 -1.08
N GLY A 45 17.84 3.29 -1.22
CA GLY A 45 17.64 2.63 -2.50
C GLY A 45 16.87 3.51 -3.48
N ILE A 46 15.79 4.15 -3.02
CA ILE A 46 14.99 5.10 -3.81
C ILE A 46 15.87 6.27 -4.27
N GLU A 47 16.55 6.93 -3.33
CA GLU A 47 17.42 8.06 -3.64
C GLU A 47 18.48 7.71 -4.70
N LYS A 48 19.13 6.56 -4.56
CA LYS A 48 20.22 6.14 -5.43
C LYS A 48 19.76 5.60 -6.78
N ARG A 49 18.63 4.88 -6.82
CA ARG A 49 18.22 4.04 -7.97
C ARG A 49 17.04 4.61 -8.74
N MET A 50 16.35 5.60 -8.18
CA MET A 50 15.11 6.14 -8.73
C MET A 50 15.14 7.69 -8.77
N PRO A 51 16.12 8.32 -9.47
CA PRO A 51 16.33 9.78 -9.45
C PRO A 51 15.19 10.58 -10.09
N PHE A 52 14.24 9.91 -10.75
CA PHE A 52 13.06 10.51 -11.36
C PHE A 52 11.89 10.72 -10.37
N ILE A 53 12.03 10.26 -9.12
CA ILE A 53 10.99 10.42 -8.09
C ILE A 53 10.95 11.87 -7.62
N ARG A 54 9.74 12.43 -7.55
CA ARG A 54 9.49 13.82 -7.11
C ARG A 54 9.31 13.92 -5.60
N ASN A 55 8.41 13.10 -5.04
CA ASN A 55 8.09 13.10 -3.62
C ASN A 55 8.05 11.67 -3.08
N VAL A 56 8.42 11.53 -1.81
CA VAL A 56 8.25 10.29 -1.05
C VAL A 56 7.30 10.56 0.11
N TYR A 57 6.14 9.91 0.10
CA TYR A 57 5.14 9.98 1.16
C TYR A 57 5.31 8.79 2.09
N LEU A 58 5.37 9.05 3.40
CA LEU A 58 5.37 8.05 4.45
C LEU A 58 4.02 8.06 5.16
N VAL A 59 3.25 6.99 5.00
CA VAL A 59 1.92 6.84 5.58
C VAL A 59 2.03 6.08 6.89
N VAL A 60 1.61 6.72 7.98
CA VAL A 60 1.71 6.20 9.35
C VAL A 60 0.44 6.47 10.15
N SER A 61 0.18 5.67 11.19
CA SER A 61 -1.00 5.85 12.05
C SER A 61 -0.93 7.08 12.95
N HIS A 62 0.28 7.41 13.43
CA HIS A 62 0.51 8.49 14.39
C HIS A 62 1.91 9.12 14.16
N PRO A 63 2.13 10.40 14.51
CA PRO A 63 3.45 11.05 14.36
C PRO A 63 4.59 10.34 15.10
N SER A 64 4.30 9.60 16.19
CA SER A 64 5.30 8.82 16.93
C SER A 64 5.88 7.66 16.13
N GLN A 65 5.18 7.22 15.08
CA GLN A 65 5.64 6.16 14.17
C GLN A 65 6.79 6.64 13.25
N VAL A 66 6.95 7.95 13.08
CA VAL A 66 8.02 8.48 12.21
C VAL A 66 9.36 8.31 12.91
N PRO A 67 10.31 7.55 12.34
CA PRO A 67 11.61 7.36 12.96
C PRO A 67 12.34 8.69 13.21
N SER A 68 13.03 8.79 14.34
CA SER A 68 13.75 10.02 14.74
C SER A 68 14.86 10.45 13.76
N TRP A 69 15.40 9.49 13.02
CA TRP A 69 16.43 9.71 12.00
C TRP A 69 15.85 10.14 10.64
N ALA A 70 14.51 10.12 10.46
CA ALA A 70 13.88 10.43 9.19
C ALA A 70 14.02 11.93 8.87
N ASP A 71 14.47 12.22 7.66
CA ASP A 71 14.50 13.58 7.14
C ASP A 71 13.10 14.03 6.73
N ARG A 72 12.54 14.96 7.48
CA ARG A 72 11.19 15.48 7.28
C ARG A 72 11.08 16.52 6.16
N GLU A 73 12.17 16.99 5.62
CA GLU A 73 12.20 17.80 4.41
C GLU A 73 12.07 16.90 3.17
N TYR A 74 12.69 15.72 3.24
CA TYR A 74 12.62 14.71 2.18
C TYR A 74 11.32 13.90 2.21
N LEU A 75 10.86 13.46 3.41
CA LEU A 75 9.67 12.66 3.60
C LEU A 75 8.43 13.49 3.87
N LYS A 76 7.43 13.36 3.05
CA LYS A 76 6.10 13.94 3.31
C LYS A 76 5.30 12.98 4.18
N ILE A 77 5.05 13.36 5.43
CA ILE A 77 4.32 12.52 6.37
C ILE A 77 2.82 12.66 6.13
N VAL A 78 2.15 11.51 6.03
CA VAL A 78 0.69 11.39 5.88
C VAL A 78 0.17 10.52 7.02
N LEU A 79 -0.79 11.01 7.76
CA LEU A 79 -1.43 10.24 8.84
C LEU A 79 -2.64 9.48 8.30
N HIS A 80 -2.93 8.33 8.85
CA HIS A 80 -4.12 7.55 8.49
C HIS A 80 -5.40 8.40 8.49
N LYS A 81 -5.57 9.28 9.50
CA LYS A 81 -6.72 10.17 9.60
C LYS A 81 -6.86 11.20 8.48
N ASP A 82 -5.79 11.45 7.74
CA ASP A 82 -5.81 12.44 6.64
C ASP A 82 -6.40 11.85 5.36
N ILE A 83 -6.45 10.51 5.25
CA ILE A 83 -6.87 9.81 4.03
C ILE A 83 -7.95 8.75 4.26
N ILE A 84 -8.09 8.20 5.47
CA ILE A 84 -9.04 7.14 5.79
C ILE A 84 -10.28 7.74 6.46
N PRO A 85 -11.51 7.35 6.07
CA PRO A 85 -12.72 7.75 6.75
C PRO A 85 -12.68 7.45 8.26
N GLU A 86 -13.15 8.39 9.08
CA GLU A 86 -13.08 8.32 10.54
C GLU A 86 -13.70 7.05 11.13
N GLU A 87 -14.76 6.56 10.50
CA GLU A 87 -15.48 5.34 10.91
C GLU A 87 -14.62 4.06 10.84
N PHE A 88 -13.49 4.08 10.12
CA PHE A 88 -12.55 2.95 10.00
C PHE A 88 -11.26 3.16 10.82
N LEU A 89 -11.25 4.17 11.66
CA LEU A 89 -10.08 4.51 12.50
C LEU A 89 -10.32 4.21 13.99
N PRO A 90 -9.29 3.78 14.72
CA PRO A 90 -7.97 3.39 14.22
C PRO A 90 -8.02 2.05 13.49
N THR A 91 -7.15 1.86 12.49
CA THR A 91 -7.05 0.60 11.78
C THR A 91 -5.69 -0.05 11.96
N PHE A 92 -5.69 -1.39 12.11
CA PHE A 92 -4.50 -2.25 12.17
C PHE A 92 -4.48 -3.25 10.99
N ASN A 93 -5.33 -2.96 10.00
CA ASN A 93 -5.47 -3.72 8.77
C ASN A 93 -4.92 -2.91 7.59
N CYS A 94 -4.13 -3.54 6.72
CA CYS A 94 -3.57 -2.89 5.54
C CYS A 94 -4.64 -2.46 4.51
N ASN A 95 -5.75 -3.18 4.42
CA ASN A 95 -6.76 -2.94 3.38
C ASN A 95 -7.34 -1.51 3.42
N PRO A 96 -7.84 -0.98 4.57
CA PRO A 96 -8.31 0.41 4.63
C PRO A 96 -7.22 1.42 4.28
N ILE A 97 -5.97 1.13 4.62
CA ILE A 97 -4.84 2.01 4.32
C ILE A 97 -4.61 2.04 2.81
N GLU A 98 -4.39 0.87 2.21
CA GLU A 98 -4.06 0.74 0.78
C GLU A 98 -5.18 1.27 -0.12
N MET A 99 -6.45 1.02 0.22
CA MET A 99 -7.61 1.47 -0.54
C MET A 99 -7.82 3.00 -0.51
N ASN A 100 -7.17 3.72 0.40
CA ASN A 100 -7.31 5.16 0.54
C ASN A 100 -6.05 5.97 0.15
N LEU A 101 -4.98 5.34 -0.33
CA LEU A 101 -3.73 6.02 -0.70
C LEU A 101 -3.92 7.08 -1.79
N HIS A 102 -4.84 6.86 -2.73
CA HIS A 102 -5.16 7.82 -3.78
C HIS A 102 -5.69 9.17 -3.26
N ARG A 103 -6.13 9.23 -1.99
CA ARG A 103 -6.61 10.45 -1.33
C ARG A 103 -5.50 11.33 -0.77
N ILE A 104 -4.24 10.93 -0.86
CA ILE A 104 -3.12 11.75 -0.39
C ILE A 104 -3.10 13.08 -1.13
N PRO A 105 -3.16 14.23 -0.41
CA PRO A 105 -3.14 15.54 -1.04
C PRO A 105 -1.83 15.78 -1.81
N GLY A 106 -1.94 16.23 -3.05
CA GLY A 106 -0.78 16.54 -3.90
C GLY A 106 -0.07 15.31 -4.50
N LEU A 107 -0.59 14.10 -4.28
CA LEU A 107 -0.11 12.88 -4.92
C LEU A 107 -0.26 12.99 -6.46
N ASP A 108 0.77 12.58 -7.19
CA ASP A 108 0.78 12.54 -8.65
C ASP A 108 -0.19 11.48 -9.19
N GLU A 109 -0.58 11.61 -10.47
CA GLU A 109 -1.38 10.60 -11.16
C GLU A 109 -0.66 9.25 -11.21
N GLU A 110 0.62 9.26 -11.57
CA GLU A 110 1.48 8.08 -11.55
C GLU A 110 2.24 8.01 -10.23
N TYR A 111 2.00 6.98 -9.43
CA TYR A 111 2.76 6.75 -8.20
C TYR A 111 3.10 5.28 -7.99
N LEU A 112 4.14 5.04 -7.20
CA LEU A 112 4.60 3.71 -6.82
C LEU A 112 4.26 3.46 -5.36
N TYR A 113 3.55 2.39 -5.08
CA TYR A 113 3.27 1.93 -3.73
C TYR A 113 4.32 0.91 -3.29
N PHE A 114 4.94 1.14 -2.14
CA PHE A 114 5.90 0.27 -1.49
C PHE A 114 5.44 -0.16 -0.10
N ASN A 115 5.65 -1.42 0.24
CA ASN A 115 5.78 -1.82 1.63
C ASN A 115 7.22 -1.52 2.10
N ASP A 116 7.42 -1.42 3.41
CA ASP A 116 8.71 -1.08 4.02
C ASP A 116 9.76 -2.21 3.93
N ASP A 117 9.38 -3.37 3.41
CA ASP A 117 10.21 -4.55 3.18
C ASP A 117 10.59 -4.78 1.69
N MET A 118 10.30 -3.82 0.83
CA MET A 118 10.63 -3.86 -0.61
C MET A 118 11.79 -2.92 -0.93
N PHE A 119 12.72 -3.35 -1.79
CA PHE A 119 13.92 -2.57 -2.08
C PHE A 119 14.24 -2.53 -3.57
N PRO A 120 14.54 -1.36 -4.16
CA PRO A 120 15.13 -1.29 -5.49
C PRO A 120 16.59 -1.76 -5.42
N VAL A 121 16.90 -2.87 -6.11
CA VAL A 121 18.24 -3.47 -6.11
C VAL A 121 19.07 -3.10 -7.34
N GLY A 122 18.44 -2.56 -8.37
CA GLY A 122 19.06 -2.07 -9.61
C GLY A 122 18.59 -0.68 -9.96
N ASP A 123 19.27 -0.03 -10.91
CA ASP A 123 18.84 1.24 -11.44
C ASP A 123 17.50 1.08 -12.17
N CYS A 124 16.58 1.97 -11.90
CA CYS A 124 15.25 1.96 -12.46
C CYS A 124 15.02 3.17 -13.37
N SER A 125 14.10 3.03 -14.30
CA SER A 125 13.60 4.11 -15.17
C SER A 125 12.08 4.22 -15.07
N PRO A 126 11.48 5.37 -15.40
CA PRO A 126 10.00 5.51 -15.39
C PRO A 126 9.29 4.46 -16.24
N THR A 127 9.90 4.03 -17.36
CA THR A 127 9.31 3.05 -18.28
C THR A 127 9.30 1.62 -17.76
N ASP A 128 9.98 1.35 -16.63
CA ASP A 128 9.86 0.07 -15.94
C ASP A 128 8.51 -0.06 -15.22
N PHE A 129 7.89 1.07 -14.90
CA PHE A 129 6.66 1.13 -14.12
C PHE A 129 5.43 1.58 -14.91
N PHE A 130 5.62 2.47 -15.90
CA PHE A 130 4.53 2.96 -16.74
C PHE A 130 4.94 3.00 -18.21
N ARG A 131 4.04 2.57 -19.09
CA ARG A 131 4.20 2.65 -20.55
C ARG A 131 2.89 3.06 -21.18
N ASP A 132 2.93 4.08 -22.01
CA ASP A 132 1.75 4.61 -22.72
C ASP A 132 0.57 4.91 -21.76
N GLY A 133 0.87 5.51 -20.59
CA GLY A 133 -0.11 5.84 -19.56
C GLY A 133 -0.73 4.64 -18.84
N LYS A 134 -0.09 3.47 -18.92
CA LYS A 134 -0.54 2.23 -18.28
C LYS A 134 0.50 1.71 -17.30
N ALA A 135 0.04 1.23 -16.15
CA ALA A 135 0.89 0.55 -15.18
C ALA A 135 1.45 -0.77 -15.74
N VAL A 136 2.75 -1.00 -15.55
CA VAL A 136 3.45 -2.23 -15.90
C VAL A 136 3.56 -3.08 -14.65
N ILE A 137 2.77 -4.15 -14.56
CA ILE A 137 2.73 -5.02 -13.39
C ILE A 137 3.18 -6.43 -13.71
N GLY A 138 3.95 -7.03 -12.80
CA GLY A 138 4.23 -8.46 -12.82
C GLY A 138 3.14 -9.25 -12.12
N TYR A 139 2.69 -10.35 -12.72
CA TYR A 139 1.66 -11.19 -12.12
C TYR A 139 1.83 -12.67 -12.46
N TYR A 140 1.20 -13.51 -11.65
CA TYR A 140 1.05 -14.94 -11.89
C TYR A 140 -0.41 -15.28 -12.16
N ARG A 141 -0.65 -16.28 -12.98
CA ARG A 141 -1.99 -16.86 -13.16
C ARG A 141 -2.09 -18.17 -12.41
N HIS A 142 -3.16 -18.36 -11.67
CA HIS A 142 -3.43 -19.55 -10.87
C HIS A 142 -4.82 -20.11 -11.17
N LEU A 143 -4.92 -21.43 -11.13
CA LEU A 143 -6.19 -22.16 -11.21
C LEU A 143 -6.73 -22.46 -9.80
N PHE A 144 -5.86 -22.84 -8.87
CA PHE A 144 -6.23 -23.24 -7.53
C PHE A 144 -5.77 -22.27 -6.46
N ALA A 145 -6.68 -21.93 -5.53
CA ALA A 145 -6.40 -21.12 -4.37
C ALA A 145 -6.03 -22.01 -3.17
N SER A 146 -4.80 -22.51 -3.15
CA SER A 146 -4.30 -23.49 -2.19
C SER A 146 -3.98 -22.94 -0.78
N ASN A 147 -3.95 -21.63 -0.61
CA ASN A 147 -3.72 -20.98 0.69
C ASN A 147 -4.58 -19.72 0.84
N MET A 148 -4.57 -19.11 2.04
CA MET A 148 -5.37 -17.94 2.36
C MET A 148 -5.08 -16.77 1.42
N TYR A 149 -3.81 -16.46 1.16
CA TYR A 149 -3.43 -15.35 0.28
C TYR A 149 -3.95 -15.52 -1.16
N LYS A 150 -3.84 -16.74 -1.72
CA LYS A 150 -4.41 -17.04 -3.04
C LYS A 150 -5.95 -16.96 -3.05
N LYS A 151 -6.63 -17.28 -1.94
CA LYS A 151 -8.07 -17.09 -1.81
C LYS A 151 -8.44 -15.61 -1.85
N ILE A 152 -7.67 -14.75 -1.18
CA ILE A 152 -7.85 -13.29 -1.24
C ILE A 152 -7.66 -12.81 -2.68
N CYS A 153 -6.58 -13.19 -3.35
CA CYS A 153 -6.32 -12.80 -4.74
C CYS A 153 -7.45 -13.25 -5.69
N ARG A 154 -7.95 -14.47 -5.53
CA ARG A 154 -9.10 -14.97 -6.32
C ARG A 154 -10.37 -14.17 -6.10
N ASN A 155 -10.67 -13.81 -4.85
CA ASN A 155 -11.83 -12.98 -4.54
C ASN A 155 -11.70 -11.57 -5.11
N SER A 156 -10.50 -10.98 -5.02
CA SER A 156 -10.22 -9.66 -5.60
C SER A 156 -10.32 -9.68 -7.13
N ASP A 157 -9.78 -10.70 -7.80
CA ASP A 157 -9.90 -10.86 -9.27
C ASP A 157 -11.38 -11.01 -9.69
N ARG A 158 -12.18 -11.80 -8.94
CA ARG A 158 -13.60 -11.95 -9.20
C ARG A 158 -14.34 -10.61 -9.05
N LEU A 159 -14.09 -9.89 -7.96
CA LEU A 159 -14.70 -8.59 -7.70
C LEU A 159 -14.35 -7.56 -8.79
N ALA A 160 -13.08 -7.51 -9.19
CA ALA A 160 -12.62 -6.62 -10.25
C ALA A 160 -13.29 -6.96 -11.59
N ARG A 161 -13.43 -8.24 -11.93
CA ARG A 161 -14.15 -8.66 -13.14
C ARG A 161 -15.61 -8.26 -13.12
N GLU A 162 -16.29 -8.47 -12.00
CA GLU A 162 -17.70 -8.06 -11.82
C GLU A 162 -17.84 -6.54 -11.98
N ALA A 163 -16.98 -5.76 -11.34
CA ALA A 163 -16.99 -4.30 -11.44
C ALA A 163 -16.73 -3.75 -12.86
N LEU A 164 -15.94 -4.48 -13.64
CA LEU A 164 -15.60 -4.15 -15.02
C LEU A 164 -16.52 -4.79 -16.06
N GLY A 165 -17.55 -5.53 -15.65
CA GLY A 165 -18.46 -6.24 -16.57
C GLY A 165 -17.77 -7.36 -17.37
N LEU A 166 -16.66 -7.89 -16.89
CA LEU A 166 -15.93 -8.97 -17.55
C LEU A 166 -16.51 -10.34 -17.19
N LYS A 167 -16.38 -11.29 -18.12
CA LYS A 167 -16.82 -12.68 -17.88
C LYS A 167 -16.04 -13.31 -16.73
N PRO A 168 -16.70 -14.18 -15.93
CA PRO A 168 -15.99 -14.99 -14.94
C PRO A 168 -14.84 -15.79 -15.58
N SER A 169 -13.76 -15.99 -14.83
CA SER A 169 -12.61 -16.78 -15.27
C SER A 169 -12.32 -17.89 -14.27
N VAL A 170 -11.93 -19.05 -14.81
CA VAL A 170 -11.43 -20.19 -14.00
C VAL A 170 -10.06 -19.85 -13.41
N PHE A 171 -9.27 -19.07 -14.13
CA PHE A 171 -7.98 -18.56 -13.66
C PHE A 171 -8.17 -17.22 -12.95
N PHE A 172 -7.37 -17.00 -11.93
CA PHE A 172 -7.26 -15.70 -11.26
C PHE A 172 -5.83 -15.17 -11.31
N THR A 173 -5.72 -13.87 -11.21
CA THR A 173 -4.46 -13.13 -11.20
C THR A 173 -3.97 -12.94 -9.77
N ARG A 174 -2.67 -13.19 -9.56
CA ARG A 174 -1.97 -12.85 -8.32
C ARG A 174 -0.81 -11.92 -8.65
N PRO A 175 -0.82 -10.67 -8.16
CA PRO A 175 0.31 -9.77 -8.38
C PRO A 175 1.58 -10.31 -7.72
N GLN A 176 2.72 -9.95 -8.27
CA GLN A 176 4.02 -10.18 -7.62
C GLN A 176 4.12 -9.32 -6.37
N HIS A 177 4.89 -9.78 -5.37
CA HIS A 177 5.20 -9.00 -4.18
C HIS A 177 6.41 -8.09 -4.46
N ILE A 178 6.15 -7.02 -5.18
CA ILE A 178 7.07 -5.96 -5.55
C ILE A 178 6.34 -4.62 -5.43
N CYS A 179 7.04 -3.50 -5.59
CA CYS A 179 6.38 -2.20 -5.64
C CYS A 179 5.29 -2.20 -6.73
N SER A 180 4.18 -1.58 -6.41
CA SER A 180 3.00 -1.55 -7.28
C SER A 180 2.88 -0.19 -7.95
N PRO A 181 3.02 -0.10 -9.28
CA PRO A 181 2.67 1.11 -10.01
C PRO A 181 1.16 1.30 -10.03
N MET A 182 0.72 2.48 -9.64
CA MET A 182 -0.69 2.83 -9.43
C MET A 182 -1.04 4.11 -10.18
N LEU A 183 -2.24 4.17 -10.72
CA LEU A 183 -2.83 5.38 -11.29
C LEU A 183 -3.90 5.91 -10.33
N LYS A 184 -3.73 7.15 -9.86
CA LYS A 184 -4.62 7.77 -8.88
C LYS A 184 -6.08 7.77 -9.32
N SER A 185 -6.33 8.16 -10.58
CA SER A 185 -7.68 8.18 -11.16
C SER A 185 -8.31 6.79 -11.23
N VAL A 186 -7.52 5.74 -11.53
CA VAL A 186 -8.01 4.36 -11.57
C VAL A 186 -8.33 3.86 -10.16
N CYS A 187 -7.52 4.21 -9.16
CA CYS A 187 -7.80 3.86 -7.77
C CYS A 187 -9.10 4.50 -7.29
N ASP A 188 -9.33 5.77 -7.62
CA ASP A 188 -10.56 6.48 -7.30
C ASP A 188 -11.78 5.84 -7.99
N GLU A 189 -11.68 5.55 -9.28
CA GLU A 189 -12.73 4.86 -10.03
C GLU A 189 -13.08 3.48 -9.44
N VAL A 190 -12.06 2.69 -9.10
CA VAL A 190 -12.25 1.39 -8.46
C VAL A 190 -12.90 1.54 -7.08
N TYR A 191 -12.42 2.51 -6.28
CA TYR A 191 -13.01 2.79 -4.97
C TYR A 191 -14.50 3.08 -5.06
N GLU A 192 -14.93 3.91 -6.02
CA GLU A 192 -16.35 4.22 -6.23
C GLU A 192 -17.16 3.00 -6.70
N LYS A 193 -16.63 2.21 -7.64
CA LYS A 193 -17.32 1.03 -8.19
C LYS A 193 -17.54 -0.10 -7.18
N VAL A 194 -16.63 -0.27 -6.23
CA VAL A 194 -16.69 -1.35 -5.23
C VAL A 194 -16.74 -0.82 -3.80
N ASN A 195 -17.27 0.39 -3.63
CA ASN A 195 -17.30 1.09 -2.33
C ASN A 195 -17.94 0.25 -1.22
N ALA A 196 -19.07 -0.40 -1.50
CA ALA A 196 -19.77 -1.22 -0.50
C ALA A 196 -18.89 -2.35 0.03
N GLN A 197 -18.18 -3.04 -0.86
CA GLN A 197 -17.28 -4.15 -0.50
C GLN A 197 -16.03 -3.66 0.22
N ILE A 198 -15.49 -2.50 -0.18
CA ILE A 198 -14.34 -1.87 0.50
C ILE A 198 -14.76 -1.48 1.92
N ARG A 199 -15.93 -0.88 2.12
CA ARG A 199 -16.45 -0.50 3.43
C ARG A 199 -16.66 -1.71 4.32
N GLU A 200 -17.27 -2.78 3.81
CA GLU A 200 -17.44 -4.05 4.54
C GLU A 200 -16.09 -4.65 4.97
N ALA A 201 -15.09 -4.64 4.09
CA ALA A 201 -13.75 -5.14 4.38
C ALA A 201 -12.92 -4.24 5.32
N SER A 202 -13.33 -2.98 5.52
CA SER A 202 -12.66 -1.98 6.34
C SER A 202 -13.23 -1.86 7.75
N ALA A 203 -14.47 -2.31 7.94
CA ALA A 203 -15.15 -2.34 9.23
C ALA A 203 -14.64 -3.53 10.09
#